data_65816776c0b31d8d37430b4c30270777
#
_entry.id   65816776c0b31d8d37430b4c30270777
#
_cell.length_a   1.000
_cell.length_b   1.000
_cell.length_c   1.000
_cell.angle_alpha   90.00
_cell.angle_beta   90.00
_cell.angle_gamma   90.00
#
_symmetry.space_group_name_H-M   'P 1'
#
loop_
_entity.id
_entity.type
_entity.pdbx_description
1 polymer ?
#
loop_
_entity_poly.entity_id
_entity_poly.type
_entity_poly.pdbx_seq_one_letter_code
_entity_poly.pdbx_strand_id
1 'polypeptide(L)'
;MAMIPHTYVEDLLNPDVYDRIVAAACFEEPDRVPIWDYIDNWRVIEYFAPGEKDPLKAIVKTYHGLGIDLCRGFGACYTPQDEGRVLGAGPAQRKISGYTLWNNPPVKTVEQLAEYHVQPPSPEKVREYIERNKKLCQAFAPHTMWVPGCNVGFDIYYAVTDFKTYALAIHKAPHEIRRIAMERNQASLEYVKAAAKEKLSPLFFIGEDIAFKTRPMFSPQYLKKEFIPLLKNLTQPLKQAGIKVIFHSDGYLPDQLIDELIKAGVDGLNPIEPIAGMDIAHLKQKYYGKLILVGNLDCSQTLPLATPQQVARETIKLIKTASPGGGHFIGSSSEITPATPLQNILTFYRTIHRYGRYPLKHR
;
A
#
# COMPACT_ATOMS: atom_id res chain seq x y z
N MET A 1 21.71 -3.28 -14.39
CA MET A 1 20.44 -3.43 -13.65
C MET A 1 20.38 -4.83 -13.07
N ALA A 2 20.00 -5.00 -11.80
CA ALA A 2 19.73 -6.33 -11.27
C ALA A 2 18.45 -6.85 -11.97
N MET A 3 18.55 -7.98 -12.64
CA MET A 3 17.39 -8.62 -13.27
C MET A 3 16.37 -9.00 -12.20
N ILE A 4 15.10 -8.72 -12.44
CA ILE A 4 14.01 -9.21 -11.61
C ILE A 4 13.99 -10.74 -11.79
N PRO A 5 13.96 -11.52 -10.69
CA PRO A 5 13.96 -12.98 -10.79
C PRO A 5 12.62 -13.47 -11.34
N HIS A 6 12.61 -14.66 -11.91
CA HIS A 6 11.37 -15.37 -12.21
C HIS A 6 10.53 -15.56 -10.94
N THR A 7 9.22 -15.27 -11.02
CA THR A 7 8.32 -15.24 -9.86
C THR A 7 7.06 -16.05 -10.09
N TYR A 8 6.42 -16.48 -9.00
CA TYR A 8 5.19 -17.29 -9.06
C TYR A 8 4.07 -16.61 -9.86
N VAL A 9 3.91 -15.28 -9.75
CA VAL A 9 2.86 -14.55 -10.49
C VAL A 9 3.15 -14.46 -11.99
N GLU A 10 4.39 -14.57 -12.42
CA GLU A 10 4.78 -14.53 -13.84
C GLU A 10 4.11 -15.66 -14.63
N ASP A 11 4.02 -16.85 -14.04
CA ASP A 11 3.37 -18.02 -14.66
C ASP A 11 1.83 -17.90 -14.72
N LEU A 12 1.24 -16.97 -14.00
CA LEU A 12 -0.20 -16.80 -13.89
C LEU A 12 -0.75 -15.64 -14.72
N LEU A 13 0.06 -14.61 -14.93
CA LEU A 13 -0.35 -13.37 -15.58
C LEU A 13 -0.27 -13.46 -17.10
N ASN A 14 -1.11 -12.69 -17.78
CA ASN A 14 -0.87 -12.39 -19.19
C ASN A 14 0.50 -11.71 -19.33
N PRO A 15 1.34 -12.15 -20.31
CA PRO A 15 2.68 -11.57 -20.51
C PRO A 15 2.67 -10.04 -20.61
N ASP A 16 1.73 -9.45 -21.34
CA ASP A 16 1.59 -7.98 -21.47
C ASP A 16 1.42 -7.29 -20.13
N VAL A 17 0.74 -7.92 -19.16
CA VAL A 17 0.54 -7.35 -17.83
C VAL A 17 1.83 -7.43 -17.02
N TYR A 18 2.48 -8.60 -17.03
CA TYR A 18 3.73 -8.81 -16.31
C TYR A 18 4.84 -7.91 -16.85
N ASP A 19 5.04 -7.90 -18.16
CA ASP A 19 6.07 -7.09 -18.84
C ASP A 19 5.85 -5.60 -18.58
N ARG A 20 4.61 -5.13 -18.61
CA ARG A 20 4.25 -3.73 -18.27
C ARG A 20 4.68 -3.35 -16.87
N ILE A 21 4.42 -4.22 -15.90
CA ILE A 21 4.76 -4.00 -14.49
C ILE A 21 6.27 -3.98 -14.31
N VAL A 22 6.95 -4.96 -14.88
CA VAL A 22 8.40 -5.11 -14.77
C VAL A 22 9.13 -3.96 -15.45
N ALA A 23 8.74 -3.58 -16.67
CA ALA A 23 9.32 -2.44 -17.39
C ALA A 23 9.20 -1.16 -16.57
N ALA A 24 7.98 -0.83 -16.09
CA ALA A 24 7.79 0.34 -15.26
C ALA A 24 8.62 0.31 -13.97
N ALA A 25 8.69 -0.85 -13.29
CA ALA A 25 9.51 -1.01 -12.10
C ALA A 25 11.03 -0.91 -12.37
N CYS A 26 11.45 -1.10 -13.61
CA CYS A 26 12.83 -0.95 -14.08
C CYS A 26 13.11 0.42 -14.72
N PHE A 27 12.19 1.38 -14.62
CA PHE A 27 12.29 2.73 -15.22
C PHE A 27 12.36 2.69 -16.76
N GLU A 28 11.63 1.76 -17.34
CA GLU A 28 11.42 1.65 -18.79
C GLU A 28 9.97 1.97 -19.11
N GLU A 29 9.71 2.52 -20.31
CA GLU A 29 8.36 2.82 -20.78
C GLU A 29 7.71 1.56 -21.33
N PRO A 30 6.63 1.03 -20.71
CA PRO A 30 5.88 -0.10 -21.24
C PRO A 30 4.90 0.33 -22.35
N ASP A 31 3.96 -0.55 -22.73
CA ASP A 31 2.86 -0.22 -23.65
C ASP A 31 1.95 0.91 -23.15
N ARG A 32 1.72 0.94 -21.83
CA ARG A 32 0.98 2.01 -21.13
C ARG A 32 1.43 2.13 -19.68
N VAL A 33 1.08 3.23 -19.04
CA VAL A 33 1.29 3.43 -17.59
C VAL A 33 0.53 2.36 -16.82
N PRO A 34 1.19 1.55 -15.99
CA PRO A 34 0.51 0.56 -15.16
C PRO A 34 -0.29 1.22 -14.05
N ILE A 35 -1.43 0.61 -13.72
CA ILE A 35 -2.37 1.12 -12.72
C ILE A 35 -2.21 0.29 -11.44
N TRP A 36 -1.97 0.97 -10.32
CA TRP A 36 -1.93 0.37 -9.00
C TRP A 36 -2.85 1.14 -8.06
N ASP A 37 -3.92 0.49 -7.60
CA ASP A 37 -4.85 1.15 -6.71
C ASP A 37 -5.40 0.23 -5.62
N TYR A 38 -6.11 0.82 -4.66
CA TYR A 38 -6.79 0.16 -3.57
C TYR A 38 -8.27 0.56 -3.60
N ILE A 39 -9.15 -0.42 -3.80
CA ILE A 39 -10.59 -0.17 -3.90
C ILE A 39 -11.27 -0.42 -2.57
N ASP A 40 -11.90 0.62 -2.01
CA ASP A 40 -12.81 0.57 -0.86
C ASP A 40 -14.10 1.35 -1.17
N ASN A 41 -14.78 0.95 -2.26
CA ASN A 41 -15.99 1.64 -2.71
C ASN A 41 -17.03 0.66 -3.21
N TRP A 42 -18.09 0.48 -2.44
CA TRP A 42 -19.16 -0.47 -2.74
C TRP A 42 -19.91 -0.15 -4.05
N ARG A 43 -20.01 1.13 -4.46
CA ARG A 43 -20.73 1.53 -5.69
C ARG A 43 -20.03 1.03 -6.95
N VAL A 44 -18.71 1.08 -6.99
CA VAL A 44 -17.96 0.58 -8.14
C VAL A 44 -17.98 -0.94 -8.18
N ILE A 45 -18.04 -1.61 -7.03
CA ILE A 45 -18.19 -3.06 -6.95
C ILE A 45 -19.55 -3.48 -7.47
N GLU A 46 -20.63 -2.84 -7.01
CA GLU A 46 -21.98 -3.12 -7.52
C GLU A 46 -22.09 -2.86 -9.02
N TYR A 47 -21.39 -1.87 -9.56
CA TYR A 47 -21.38 -1.58 -10.99
C TYR A 47 -20.74 -2.70 -11.84
N PHE A 48 -19.61 -3.27 -11.40
CA PHE A 48 -18.90 -4.31 -12.16
C PHE A 48 -19.31 -5.75 -11.80
N ALA A 49 -19.91 -5.94 -10.64
CA ALA A 49 -20.29 -7.25 -10.11
C ALA A 49 -21.70 -7.23 -9.48
N PRO A 50 -22.74 -6.78 -10.20
CA PRO A 50 -24.07 -6.66 -9.63
C PRO A 50 -24.59 -8.01 -9.15
N GLY A 51 -25.03 -8.07 -7.89
CA GLY A 51 -25.59 -9.27 -7.27
C GLY A 51 -24.58 -10.41 -6.99
N GLU A 52 -23.29 -10.20 -7.18
CA GLU A 52 -22.26 -11.19 -6.82
C GLU A 52 -22.19 -11.33 -5.30
N LYS A 53 -22.34 -12.58 -4.81
CA LYS A 53 -22.37 -12.89 -3.37
C LYS A 53 -21.00 -13.18 -2.78
N ASP A 54 -20.04 -13.58 -3.61
CA ASP A 54 -18.68 -13.84 -3.20
C ASP A 54 -17.89 -12.52 -3.23
N PRO A 55 -17.47 -11.98 -2.07
CA PRO A 55 -16.77 -10.69 -2.02
C PRO A 55 -15.46 -10.68 -2.81
N LEU A 56 -14.71 -11.78 -2.82
CA LEU A 56 -13.46 -11.86 -3.57
C LEU A 56 -13.72 -11.84 -5.08
N LYS A 57 -14.72 -12.58 -5.55
CA LYS A 57 -15.11 -12.55 -6.98
C LYS A 57 -15.60 -11.18 -7.39
N ALA A 58 -16.38 -10.49 -6.55
CA ALA A 58 -16.84 -9.14 -6.82
C ALA A 58 -15.68 -8.15 -6.97
N ILE A 59 -14.73 -8.21 -6.07
CA ILE A 59 -13.51 -7.39 -6.11
C ILE A 59 -12.69 -7.70 -7.37
N VAL A 60 -12.41 -8.97 -7.67
CA VAL A 60 -11.64 -9.37 -8.85
C VAL A 60 -12.32 -8.86 -10.15
N LYS A 61 -13.64 -9.03 -10.30
CA LYS A 61 -14.38 -8.48 -11.43
C LYS A 61 -14.23 -6.97 -11.55
N THR A 62 -14.21 -6.26 -10.41
CA THR A 62 -14.04 -4.81 -10.37
C THR A 62 -12.65 -4.39 -10.82
N TYR A 63 -11.58 -5.03 -10.31
CA TYR A 63 -10.22 -4.75 -10.72
C TYR A 63 -10.02 -5.01 -12.23
N HIS A 64 -10.49 -6.15 -12.71
CA HIS A 64 -10.45 -6.49 -14.15
C HIS A 64 -11.25 -5.50 -14.99
N GLY A 65 -12.46 -5.14 -14.55
CA GLY A 65 -13.33 -4.19 -15.26
C GLY A 65 -12.79 -2.76 -15.34
N LEU A 66 -12.02 -2.33 -14.31
CA LEU A 66 -11.29 -1.07 -14.29
C LEU A 66 -9.95 -1.15 -15.04
N GLY A 67 -9.44 -2.35 -15.34
CA GLY A 67 -8.14 -2.58 -15.95
C GLY A 67 -6.97 -2.22 -15.05
N ILE A 68 -7.10 -2.48 -13.74
CA ILE A 68 -6.06 -2.26 -12.73
C ILE A 68 -5.04 -3.39 -12.83
N ASP A 69 -3.76 -3.02 -12.95
CA ASP A 69 -2.66 -3.98 -13.15
C ASP A 69 -2.15 -4.59 -11.84
N LEU A 70 -2.22 -3.86 -10.73
CA LEU A 70 -1.69 -4.30 -9.43
C LEU A 70 -2.68 -4.08 -8.29
N CYS A 71 -2.75 -5.08 -7.40
CA CYS A 71 -3.53 -5.05 -6.17
C CYS A 71 -2.65 -5.43 -4.98
N ARG A 72 -2.57 -4.56 -3.96
CA ARG A 72 -1.90 -4.83 -2.67
C ARG A 72 -2.87 -5.20 -1.54
N GLY A 73 -4.14 -5.09 -1.83
CA GLY A 73 -5.23 -5.20 -0.89
C GLY A 73 -6.46 -4.48 -1.43
N PHE A 74 -7.54 -4.63 -0.71
CA PHE A 74 -8.82 -3.97 -1.01
C PHE A 74 -9.58 -3.73 0.29
N GLY A 75 -10.43 -2.71 0.31
CA GLY A 75 -11.26 -2.38 1.44
C GLY A 75 -12.35 -3.41 1.70
N ALA A 76 -12.97 -3.31 2.85
CA ALA A 76 -14.12 -4.14 3.20
C ALA A 76 -15.38 -3.73 2.43
N CYS A 77 -15.34 -2.56 1.78
CA CYS A 77 -16.39 -2.02 0.93
C CYS A 77 -17.75 -1.95 1.64
N TYR A 78 -17.72 -1.55 2.92
CA TYR A 78 -18.94 -1.42 3.71
C TYR A 78 -19.96 -0.50 3.04
N THR A 79 -21.21 -0.92 3.14
CA THR A 79 -22.37 -0.20 2.62
C THR A 79 -23.05 0.61 3.74
N PRO A 80 -23.99 1.53 3.41
CA PRO A 80 -24.78 2.21 4.44
C PRO A 80 -25.55 1.27 5.39
N GLN A 81 -25.87 0.05 4.94
CA GLN A 81 -26.56 -0.97 5.74
C GLN A 81 -25.66 -1.61 6.81
N ASP A 82 -24.34 -1.47 6.66
CA ASP A 82 -23.37 -2.00 7.63
C ASP A 82 -23.10 -1.01 8.78
N GLU A 83 -23.62 0.22 8.73
CA GLU A 83 -23.41 1.24 9.77
C GLU A 83 -23.89 0.72 11.14
N GLY A 84 -23.01 0.86 12.12
CA GLY A 84 -23.29 0.40 13.48
C GLY A 84 -23.09 -1.10 13.73
N ARG A 85 -22.85 -1.92 12.68
CA ARG A 85 -22.59 -3.34 12.83
C ARG A 85 -21.30 -3.59 13.61
N VAL A 86 -21.35 -4.55 14.53
CA VAL A 86 -20.23 -4.92 15.37
C VAL A 86 -19.63 -6.23 14.88
N LEU A 87 -18.31 -6.24 14.67
CA LEU A 87 -17.54 -7.40 14.22
C LEU A 87 -16.61 -7.89 15.33
N GLY A 88 -16.45 -9.22 15.43
CA GLY A 88 -15.61 -9.85 16.45
C GLY A 88 -16.31 -9.96 17.82
N ALA A 89 -15.56 -10.42 18.82
CA ALA A 89 -16.05 -10.60 20.19
C ALA A 89 -14.96 -10.20 21.20
N GLY A 90 -15.39 -9.84 22.41
CA GLY A 90 -14.48 -9.47 23.51
C GLY A 90 -13.61 -8.26 23.19
N PRO A 91 -12.33 -8.26 23.61
CA PRO A 91 -11.42 -7.14 23.38
C PRO A 91 -11.14 -6.84 21.90
N ALA A 92 -11.37 -7.81 21.02
CA ALA A 92 -11.21 -7.65 19.56
C ALA A 92 -12.46 -7.12 18.86
N GLN A 93 -13.48 -6.74 19.62
CA GLN A 93 -14.72 -6.21 19.06
C GLN A 93 -14.49 -4.84 18.39
N ARG A 94 -15.01 -4.70 17.18
CA ARG A 94 -14.87 -3.49 16.34
C ARG A 94 -16.22 -3.07 15.81
N LYS A 95 -16.49 -1.77 15.79
CA LYS A 95 -17.76 -1.22 15.29
C LYS A 95 -17.52 -0.50 13.97
N ILE A 96 -18.39 -0.75 12.99
CA ILE A 96 -18.40 -0.02 11.72
C ILE A 96 -19.08 1.32 11.95
N SER A 97 -18.40 2.42 11.62
CA SER A 97 -18.95 3.77 11.65
C SER A 97 -18.28 4.62 10.57
N GLY A 98 -19.10 5.27 9.75
CA GLY A 98 -18.61 6.07 8.64
C GLY A 98 -17.79 5.27 7.62
N TYR A 99 -18.15 4.00 7.40
CA TYR A 99 -17.43 3.04 6.56
C TYR A 99 -16.04 2.61 7.09
N THR A 100 -15.72 2.96 8.32
CA THR A 100 -14.43 2.67 8.96
C THR A 100 -14.61 1.70 10.13
N LEU A 101 -13.62 0.85 10.35
CA LEU A 101 -13.60 -0.07 11.48
C LEU A 101 -12.77 0.54 12.63
N TRP A 102 -13.42 0.92 13.73
CA TRP A 102 -12.74 1.50 14.88
C TRP A 102 -11.96 0.44 15.67
N ASN A 103 -10.68 0.70 15.90
CA ASN A 103 -9.83 -0.15 16.71
C ASN A 103 -10.13 -0.02 18.20
N ASN A 104 -10.07 -1.16 18.89
CA ASN A 104 -10.03 -1.23 20.33
C ASN A 104 -8.70 -1.89 20.74
N PRO A 105 -7.62 -1.13 20.94
CA PRO A 105 -6.31 -1.71 21.20
C PRO A 105 -6.30 -2.48 22.51
N PRO A 106 -5.53 -3.59 22.61
CA PRO A 106 -5.52 -4.47 23.77
C PRO A 106 -4.89 -3.84 25.03
N VAL A 107 -3.95 -2.92 24.87
CA VAL A 107 -3.22 -2.27 25.96
C VAL A 107 -3.80 -0.87 26.19
N LYS A 108 -4.21 -0.57 27.43
CA LYS A 108 -4.85 0.68 27.82
C LYS A 108 -3.99 1.57 28.70
N THR A 109 -2.95 1.04 29.34
CA THR A 109 -2.06 1.80 30.22
C THR A 109 -0.59 1.45 29.94
N VAL A 110 0.32 2.31 30.39
CA VAL A 110 1.77 2.11 30.19
C VAL A 110 2.25 0.86 30.91
N GLU A 111 1.68 0.58 32.09
CA GLU A 111 2.06 -0.57 32.94
C GLU A 111 1.74 -1.90 32.25
N GLN A 112 0.63 -1.99 31.53
CA GLN A 112 0.23 -3.18 30.79
C GLN A 112 1.17 -3.53 29.64
N LEU A 113 2.01 -2.63 29.18
CA LEU A 113 2.99 -2.91 28.12
C LEU A 113 4.00 -3.99 28.53
N ALA A 114 4.36 -4.05 29.81
CA ALA A 114 5.30 -5.07 30.32
C ALA A 114 4.78 -6.50 30.17
N GLU A 115 3.45 -6.68 30.22
CA GLU A 115 2.79 -7.99 30.10
C GLU A 115 2.42 -8.33 28.65
N TYR A 116 2.49 -7.37 27.75
CA TYR A 116 2.14 -7.57 26.33
C TYR A 116 3.33 -8.12 25.55
N HIS A 117 3.17 -9.32 24.99
CA HIS A 117 4.18 -10.00 24.17
C HIS A 117 3.63 -10.43 22.82
N VAL A 118 4.46 -10.35 21.80
CA VAL A 118 4.15 -10.87 20.46
C VAL A 118 5.00 -12.08 20.16
N GLN A 119 4.36 -13.22 20.04
CA GLN A 119 5.06 -14.46 19.69
C GLN A 119 5.33 -14.51 18.17
N PRO A 120 6.48 -15.03 17.75
CA PRO A 120 6.72 -15.35 16.35
C PRO A 120 5.62 -16.28 15.80
N PRO A 121 5.27 -16.15 14.51
CA PRO A 121 4.29 -17.04 13.90
C PRO A 121 4.81 -18.49 13.90
N SER A 122 3.91 -19.44 14.17
CA SER A 122 4.24 -20.85 14.01
C SER A 122 4.54 -21.17 12.54
N PRO A 123 5.31 -22.23 12.24
CA PRO A 123 5.52 -22.68 10.86
C PRO A 123 4.23 -22.91 10.07
N GLU A 124 3.16 -23.31 10.77
CA GLU A 124 1.82 -23.45 10.18
C GLU A 124 1.24 -22.11 9.73
N LYS A 125 1.26 -21.08 10.57
CA LYS A 125 0.82 -19.73 10.23
C LYS A 125 1.62 -19.13 9.07
N VAL A 126 2.91 -19.43 9.00
CA VAL A 126 3.74 -19.00 7.86
C VAL A 126 3.30 -19.73 6.58
N ARG A 127 3.00 -21.04 6.62
CA ARG A 127 2.44 -21.76 5.46
C ARG A 127 1.08 -21.21 5.06
N GLU A 128 0.18 -20.97 6.01
CA GLU A 128 -1.14 -20.36 5.75
C GLU A 128 -1.01 -19.00 5.06
N TYR A 129 -0.06 -18.16 5.48
CA TYR A 129 0.23 -16.89 4.83
C TYR A 129 0.63 -17.09 3.36
N ILE A 130 1.53 -18.03 3.07
CA ILE A 130 1.96 -18.32 1.68
C ILE A 130 0.80 -18.85 0.85
N GLU A 131 0.05 -19.83 1.35
CA GLU A 131 -1.09 -20.40 0.64
C GLU A 131 -2.20 -19.37 0.38
N ARG A 132 -2.46 -18.49 1.34
CA ARG A 132 -3.39 -17.37 1.15
C ARG A 132 -2.92 -16.44 0.04
N ASN A 133 -1.64 -16.07 0.02
CA ASN A 133 -1.10 -15.20 -1.04
C ASN A 133 -1.15 -15.89 -2.41
N LYS A 134 -0.81 -17.18 -2.51
CA LYS A 134 -0.93 -17.96 -3.75
C LYS A 134 -2.38 -18.00 -4.27
N LYS A 135 -3.35 -18.23 -3.38
CA LYS A 135 -4.79 -18.17 -3.73
C LYS A 135 -5.21 -16.79 -4.26
N LEU A 136 -4.70 -15.70 -3.67
CA LEU A 136 -4.96 -14.35 -4.14
C LEU A 136 -4.28 -14.09 -5.50
N CYS A 137 -3.02 -14.52 -5.69
CA CYS A 137 -2.37 -14.47 -7.01
C CYS A 137 -3.22 -15.16 -8.09
N GLN A 138 -3.70 -16.37 -7.82
CA GLN A 138 -4.56 -17.13 -8.74
C GLN A 138 -5.91 -16.45 -8.98
N ALA A 139 -6.52 -15.87 -7.94
CA ALA A 139 -7.83 -15.22 -8.06
C ALA A 139 -7.78 -13.94 -8.92
N PHE A 140 -6.73 -13.13 -8.79
CA PHE A 140 -6.56 -11.89 -9.54
C PHE A 140 -5.97 -12.08 -10.94
N ALA A 141 -5.28 -13.21 -11.18
CA ALA A 141 -4.81 -13.56 -12.52
C ALA A 141 -5.98 -13.73 -13.51
N PRO A 142 -5.77 -13.58 -14.84
CA PRO A 142 -4.50 -13.23 -15.48
C PRO A 142 -4.30 -11.72 -15.69
N HIS A 143 -5.19 -10.85 -15.21
CA HIS A 143 -5.24 -9.43 -15.58
C HIS A 143 -4.71 -8.48 -14.51
N THR A 144 -4.59 -8.94 -13.27
CA THR A 144 -4.12 -8.12 -12.14
C THR A 144 -3.09 -8.91 -11.32
N MET A 145 -1.96 -8.29 -11.02
CA MET A 145 -0.94 -8.87 -10.15
C MET A 145 -1.28 -8.61 -8.68
N TRP A 146 -1.38 -9.68 -7.89
CA TRP A 146 -1.42 -9.55 -6.45
C TRP A 146 -0.02 -9.26 -5.90
N VAL A 147 0.11 -8.22 -5.06
CA VAL A 147 1.37 -7.84 -4.40
C VAL A 147 1.27 -8.21 -2.91
N PRO A 148 2.04 -9.21 -2.45
CA PRO A 148 2.08 -9.56 -1.03
C PRO A 148 2.69 -8.44 -0.20
N GLY A 149 2.36 -8.41 1.10
CA GLY A 149 2.87 -7.36 1.97
C GLY A 149 2.83 -7.68 3.45
N CYS A 150 3.44 -6.80 4.24
CA CYS A 150 3.41 -6.81 5.70
C CYS A 150 3.58 -5.40 6.27
N ASN A 151 3.43 -5.26 7.59
CA ASN A 151 3.78 -4.05 8.33
C ASN A 151 5.18 -4.18 8.94
N VAL A 152 5.82 -3.04 9.22
CA VAL A 152 7.14 -3.00 9.88
C VAL A 152 7.03 -3.48 11.33
N GLY A 153 5.88 -3.23 11.97
CA GLY A 153 5.63 -3.52 13.38
C GLY A 153 5.89 -2.32 14.31
N PHE A 154 6.01 -1.14 13.73
CA PHE A 154 6.21 0.11 14.46
C PHE A 154 4.90 0.81 14.86
N ASP A 155 3.77 0.39 14.31
CA ASP A 155 2.40 0.89 14.51
C ASP A 155 1.80 0.55 15.90
N ILE A 156 2.63 0.50 16.94
CA ILE A 156 2.25 0.22 18.33
C ILE A 156 1.15 1.20 18.80
N TYR A 157 1.26 2.48 18.41
CA TYR A 157 0.32 3.55 18.72
C TYR A 157 -1.09 3.36 18.10
N TYR A 158 -1.25 2.34 17.28
CA TYR A 158 -2.52 2.02 16.65
C TYR A 158 -2.93 0.55 16.89
N ALA A 159 -2.00 -0.38 16.75
CA ALA A 159 -2.29 -1.81 16.80
C ALA A 159 -2.25 -2.39 18.23
N VAL A 160 -1.44 -1.81 19.11
CA VAL A 160 -1.22 -2.34 20.48
C VAL A 160 -1.86 -1.45 21.53
N THR A 161 -1.73 -0.14 21.38
CA THR A 161 -2.29 0.83 22.34
C THR A 161 -2.85 2.07 21.60
N ASP A 162 -3.48 3.01 22.32
CA ASP A 162 -3.84 4.30 21.74
C ASP A 162 -2.63 5.25 21.69
N PHE A 163 -2.76 6.32 20.87
CA PHE A 163 -1.68 7.30 20.68
C PHE A 163 -1.27 8.01 21.95
N LYS A 164 -2.21 8.28 22.87
CA LYS A 164 -1.91 8.94 24.15
C LYS A 164 -1.05 8.05 25.04
N THR A 165 -1.45 6.79 25.20
CA THR A 165 -0.71 5.80 25.99
C THR A 165 0.67 5.56 25.38
N TYR A 166 0.78 5.48 24.06
CA TYR A 166 2.06 5.36 23.35
C TYR A 166 2.97 6.57 23.60
N ALA A 167 2.44 7.81 23.48
CA ALA A 167 3.23 9.02 23.72
C ALA A 167 3.77 9.10 25.15
N LEU A 168 3.00 8.63 26.12
CA LEU A 168 3.48 8.52 27.51
C LEU A 168 4.56 7.42 27.65
N ALA A 169 4.35 6.29 26.99
CA ALA A 169 5.24 5.13 27.08
C ALA A 169 6.63 5.39 26.47
N ILE A 170 6.72 6.19 25.40
CA ILE A 170 8.02 6.62 24.83
C ILE A 170 8.94 7.22 25.91
N HIS A 171 8.36 7.94 26.87
CA HIS A 171 9.13 8.59 27.94
C HIS A 171 9.24 7.74 29.21
N LYS A 172 8.18 7.02 29.59
CA LYS A 172 8.11 6.28 30.86
C LYS A 172 8.65 4.84 30.76
N ALA A 173 8.45 4.20 29.61
CA ALA A 173 8.80 2.80 29.38
C ALA A 173 9.38 2.59 27.96
N PRO A 174 10.40 3.35 27.52
CA PRO A 174 10.93 3.27 26.15
C PRO A 174 11.48 1.90 25.79
N HIS A 175 11.95 1.13 26.77
CA HIS A 175 12.42 -0.23 26.58
C HIS A 175 11.28 -1.20 26.19
N GLU A 176 10.07 -1.02 26.73
CA GLU A 176 8.90 -1.83 26.36
C GLU A 176 8.43 -1.53 24.93
N ILE A 177 8.39 -0.25 24.56
CA ILE A 177 8.06 0.16 23.18
C ILE A 177 9.05 -0.48 22.20
N ARG A 178 10.36 -0.41 22.49
CA ARG A 178 11.38 -1.03 21.63
C ARG A 178 11.25 -2.55 21.59
N ARG A 179 11.02 -3.21 22.72
CA ARG A 179 10.82 -4.66 22.81
C ARG A 179 9.63 -5.09 21.95
N ILE A 180 8.48 -4.45 22.12
CA ILE A 180 7.26 -4.77 21.36
C ILE A 180 7.46 -4.53 19.87
N ALA A 181 8.10 -3.41 19.47
CA ALA A 181 8.42 -3.14 18.07
C ALA A 181 9.31 -4.24 17.47
N MET A 182 10.34 -4.68 18.20
CA MET A 182 11.24 -5.76 17.76
C MET A 182 10.51 -7.11 17.66
N GLU A 183 9.67 -7.46 18.62
CA GLU A 183 8.87 -8.71 18.60
C GLU A 183 7.92 -8.72 17.39
N ARG A 184 7.21 -7.62 17.14
CA ARG A 184 6.32 -7.45 15.97
C ARG A 184 7.10 -7.52 14.66
N ASN A 185 8.23 -6.83 14.58
CA ASN A 185 9.11 -6.85 13.41
C ASN A 185 9.65 -8.27 13.13
N GLN A 186 10.05 -9.00 14.18
CA GLN A 186 10.49 -10.37 14.02
C GLN A 186 9.36 -11.28 13.50
N ALA A 187 8.13 -11.09 13.96
CA ALA A 187 6.98 -11.82 13.44
C ALA A 187 6.75 -11.50 11.93
N SER A 188 6.84 -10.24 11.53
CA SER A 188 6.76 -9.84 10.10
C SER A 188 7.91 -10.42 9.28
N LEU A 189 9.12 -10.50 9.84
CA LEU A 189 10.30 -11.04 9.15
C LEU A 189 10.12 -12.50 8.73
N GLU A 190 9.44 -13.32 9.52
CA GLU A 190 9.20 -14.72 9.16
C GLU A 190 8.30 -14.84 7.91
N TYR A 191 7.28 -13.99 7.79
CA TYR A 191 6.45 -13.90 6.58
C TYR A 191 7.23 -13.37 5.37
N VAL A 192 8.06 -12.35 5.58
CA VAL A 192 8.92 -11.78 4.52
C VAL A 192 9.91 -12.82 3.99
N LYS A 193 10.62 -13.54 4.88
CA LYS A 193 11.55 -14.61 4.48
C LYS A 193 10.85 -15.70 3.65
N ALA A 194 9.66 -16.11 4.07
CA ALA A 194 8.88 -17.11 3.34
C ALA A 194 8.45 -16.59 1.96
N ALA A 195 7.94 -15.36 1.87
CA ALA A 195 7.56 -14.74 0.60
C ALA A 195 8.74 -14.56 -0.35
N ALA A 196 9.91 -14.17 0.18
CA ALA A 196 11.14 -14.03 -0.58
C ALA A 196 11.65 -15.39 -1.11
N LYS A 197 11.58 -16.44 -0.29
CA LYS A 197 11.95 -17.80 -0.69
C LYS A 197 11.06 -18.35 -1.81
N GLU A 198 9.76 -18.15 -1.69
CA GLU A 198 8.75 -18.58 -2.68
C GLU A 198 8.72 -17.68 -3.92
N LYS A 199 9.39 -16.51 -3.89
CA LYS A 199 9.39 -15.52 -4.98
C LYS A 199 7.96 -15.25 -5.49
N LEU A 200 7.04 -14.95 -4.59
CA LEU A 200 5.63 -14.82 -4.92
C LEU A 200 5.35 -13.75 -5.98
N SER A 201 6.06 -12.61 -5.93
CA SER A 201 5.85 -11.45 -6.79
C SER A 201 7.17 -10.67 -6.96
N PRO A 202 7.37 -9.96 -8.07
CA PRO A 202 8.55 -9.09 -8.27
C PRO A 202 8.54 -7.86 -7.35
N LEU A 203 7.39 -7.54 -6.77
CA LEU A 203 7.20 -6.43 -5.85
C LEU A 203 6.69 -6.94 -4.50
N PHE A 204 7.08 -6.28 -3.43
CA PHE A 204 6.58 -6.53 -2.07
C PHE A 204 6.20 -5.20 -1.41
N PHE A 205 5.05 -5.17 -0.75
CA PHE A 205 4.51 -3.98 -0.10
C PHE A 205 4.82 -3.99 1.40
N ILE A 206 5.43 -2.93 1.91
CA ILE A 206 5.66 -2.76 3.36
C ILE A 206 4.94 -1.48 3.79
N GLY A 207 3.92 -1.63 4.65
CA GLY A 207 3.13 -0.51 5.15
C GLY A 207 3.53 -0.10 6.56
N GLU A 208 3.61 1.22 6.77
CA GLU A 208 3.75 1.80 8.12
C GLU A 208 3.54 3.31 8.06
N ASP A 209 2.48 3.82 8.68
CA ASP A 209 2.24 5.26 8.73
C ASP A 209 3.16 5.92 9.75
N ILE A 210 4.12 6.71 9.28
CA ILE A 210 5.12 7.40 10.11
C ILE A 210 5.03 8.92 10.01
N ALA A 211 4.00 9.43 9.32
CA ALA A 211 3.83 10.86 9.11
C ALA A 211 2.37 11.32 9.26
N PHE A 212 2.23 12.60 9.61
CA PHE A 212 1.00 13.38 9.50
C PHE A 212 1.03 14.21 8.20
N LYS A 213 -0.07 14.90 7.89
CA LYS A 213 -0.16 15.76 6.70
C LYS A 213 0.94 16.81 6.58
N THR A 214 1.51 17.29 7.68
CA THR A 214 2.46 18.41 7.67
C THR A 214 3.88 18.05 8.07
N ARG A 215 4.09 16.87 8.64
CA ARG A 215 5.40 16.44 9.17
C ARG A 215 5.40 14.97 9.54
N PRO A 216 6.58 14.35 9.68
CA PRO A 216 6.70 13.04 10.34
C PRO A 216 6.10 13.03 11.75
N MET A 217 5.55 11.91 12.19
CA MET A 217 4.98 11.73 13.54
C MET A 217 6.04 11.83 14.62
N PHE A 218 7.26 11.48 14.30
CA PHE A 218 8.39 11.41 15.23
C PHE A 218 9.56 12.23 14.70
N SER A 219 10.48 12.61 15.59
CA SER A 219 11.68 13.33 15.17
C SER A 219 12.52 12.48 14.19
N PRO A 220 13.26 13.12 13.26
CA PRO A 220 14.14 12.39 12.35
C PRO A 220 15.15 11.49 13.09
N GLN A 221 15.68 11.94 14.24
CA GLN A 221 16.59 11.14 15.05
C GLN A 221 15.91 9.89 15.62
N TYR A 222 14.65 10.02 16.09
CA TYR A 222 13.90 8.89 16.61
C TYR A 222 13.61 7.88 15.51
N LEU A 223 13.13 8.32 14.35
CA LEU A 223 12.88 7.45 13.21
C LEU A 223 14.16 6.75 12.74
N LYS A 224 15.27 7.47 12.65
CA LYS A 224 16.56 6.89 12.25
C LYS A 224 17.05 5.83 13.23
N LYS A 225 16.81 6.03 14.52
CA LYS A 225 17.25 5.11 15.59
C LYS A 225 16.33 3.92 15.77
N GLU A 226 15.02 4.12 15.76
CA GLU A 226 14.04 3.11 16.18
C GLU A 226 13.29 2.47 15.01
N PHE A 227 13.04 3.19 13.91
CA PHE A 227 12.26 2.72 12.77
C PHE A 227 13.13 2.17 11.63
N ILE A 228 14.15 2.92 11.19
CA ILE A 228 14.97 2.54 10.03
C ILE A 228 15.63 1.16 10.18
N PRO A 229 16.17 0.75 11.37
CA PRO A 229 16.72 -0.59 11.55
C PRO A 229 15.67 -1.71 11.39
N LEU A 230 14.43 -1.48 11.85
CA LEU A 230 13.33 -2.43 11.71
C LEU A 230 12.93 -2.59 10.24
N LEU A 231 12.83 -1.48 9.50
CA LEU A 231 12.55 -1.51 8.07
C LEU A 231 13.67 -2.26 7.32
N LYS A 232 14.93 -1.95 7.59
CA LYS A 232 16.09 -2.61 6.96
C LYS A 232 16.11 -4.11 7.22
N ASN A 233 15.69 -4.57 8.40
CA ASN A 233 15.56 -5.99 8.72
C ASN A 233 14.59 -6.72 7.77
N LEU A 234 13.50 -6.06 7.36
CA LEU A 234 12.53 -6.64 6.44
C LEU A 234 12.95 -6.50 4.96
N THR A 235 13.56 -5.39 4.57
CA THR A 235 13.95 -5.19 3.18
C THR A 235 15.10 -6.09 2.74
N GLN A 236 16.03 -6.42 3.66
CA GLN A 236 17.24 -7.18 3.32
C GLN A 236 16.96 -8.53 2.64
N PRO A 237 16.12 -9.45 3.17
CA PRO A 237 15.84 -10.72 2.49
C PRO A 237 15.13 -10.54 1.14
N LEU A 238 14.28 -9.52 0.99
CA LEU A 238 13.63 -9.20 -0.29
C LEU A 238 14.66 -8.73 -1.32
N LYS A 239 15.58 -7.85 -0.95
CA LYS A 239 16.66 -7.37 -1.81
C LYS A 239 17.58 -8.51 -2.23
N GLN A 240 17.92 -9.43 -1.32
CA GLN A 240 18.72 -10.62 -1.65
C GLN A 240 18.02 -11.55 -2.65
N ALA A 241 16.69 -11.61 -2.60
CA ALA A 241 15.86 -12.35 -3.55
C ALA A 241 15.62 -11.61 -4.87
N GLY A 242 16.08 -10.35 -5.03
CA GLY A 242 15.84 -9.51 -6.21
C GLY A 242 14.43 -8.89 -6.27
N ILE A 243 13.69 -8.94 -5.16
CA ILE A 243 12.33 -8.40 -5.06
C ILE A 243 12.41 -6.92 -4.69
N LYS A 244 11.67 -6.07 -5.42
CA LYS A 244 11.60 -4.63 -5.14
C LYS A 244 10.60 -4.33 -4.03
N VAL A 245 10.94 -3.40 -3.16
CA VAL A 245 10.14 -3.01 -2.00
C VAL A 245 9.47 -1.68 -2.24
N ILE A 246 8.13 -1.68 -2.17
CA ILE A 246 7.32 -0.47 -2.16
C ILE A 246 6.92 -0.17 -0.72
N PHE A 247 7.37 0.98 -0.21
CA PHE A 247 7.04 1.43 1.13
C PHE A 247 5.82 2.35 1.11
N HIS A 248 4.89 2.09 2.03
CA HIS A 248 3.69 2.91 2.20
C HIS A 248 3.77 3.70 3.51
N SER A 249 3.49 4.96 3.39
CA SER A 249 3.13 5.84 4.51
C SER A 249 2.30 6.99 3.99
N ASP A 250 1.13 7.19 4.55
CA ASP A 250 0.41 8.43 4.36
C ASP A 250 1.18 9.59 5.00
N GLY A 251 0.87 10.83 4.57
CA GLY A 251 1.42 12.05 5.13
C GLY A 251 2.69 12.59 4.46
N TYR A 252 3.30 13.57 5.11
CA TYR A 252 4.46 14.29 4.58
C TYR A 252 5.78 13.61 4.94
N LEU A 253 6.49 13.14 3.94
CA LEU A 253 7.84 12.58 4.07
C LEU A 253 8.86 13.57 3.50
N PRO A 254 9.69 14.23 4.34
CA PRO A 254 10.73 15.11 3.84
C PRO A 254 11.84 14.32 3.13
N ASP A 255 12.52 14.99 2.18
CA ASP A 255 13.57 14.38 1.36
C ASP A 255 14.64 13.63 2.18
N GLN A 256 15.05 14.17 3.34
CA GLN A 256 16.03 13.53 4.21
C GLN A 256 15.53 12.17 4.74
N LEU A 257 14.24 12.04 5.02
CA LEU A 257 13.64 10.78 5.43
C LEU A 257 13.54 9.81 4.25
N ILE A 258 13.15 10.30 3.08
CA ILE A 258 13.12 9.50 1.85
C ILE A 258 14.52 8.94 1.53
N ASP A 259 15.57 9.75 1.68
CA ASP A 259 16.95 9.29 1.50
C ASP A 259 17.34 8.15 2.49
N GLU A 260 16.87 8.21 3.74
CA GLU A 260 17.09 7.13 4.72
C GLU A 260 16.26 5.87 4.39
N LEU A 261 15.02 6.03 3.87
CA LEU A 261 14.21 4.91 3.40
C LEU A 261 14.88 4.18 2.21
N ILE A 262 15.40 4.93 1.24
CA ILE A 262 16.15 4.35 0.10
C ILE A 262 17.40 3.59 0.59
N LYS A 263 18.18 4.17 1.52
CA LYS A 263 19.33 3.50 2.13
C LYS A 263 18.96 2.25 2.92
N ALA A 264 17.73 2.22 3.46
CA ALA A 264 17.18 1.04 4.12
C ALA A 264 16.69 -0.05 3.14
N GLY A 265 16.74 0.19 1.82
CA GLY A 265 16.40 -0.79 0.79
C GLY A 265 15.01 -0.62 0.17
N VAL A 266 14.36 0.52 0.38
CA VAL A 266 13.10 0.88 -0.30
C VAL A 266 13.39 1.22 -1.76
N ASP A 267 12.61 0.64 -2.68
CA ASP A 267 12.68 0.89 -4.13
C ASP A 267 11.58 1.81 -4.62
N GLY A 268 10.50 2.01 -3.85
CA GLY A 268 9.40 2.88 -4.26
C GLY A 268 8.56 3.37 -3.09
N LEU A 269 7.83 4.46 -3.32
CA LEU A 269 6.91 5.08 -2.35
C LEU A 269 5.46 5.03 -2.84
N ASN A 270 4.55 4.79 -1.90
CA ASN A 270 3.10 4.86 -2.00
C ASN A 270 2.56 5.58 -0.76
N PRO A 271 1.58 6.47 -0.84
CA PRO A 271 0.84 6.90 -2.03
C PRO A 271 1.28 8.28 -2.58
N ILE A 272 2.26 8.96 -2.00
CA ILE A 272 2.72 10.32 -2.36
C ILE A 272 1.58 11.32 -2.24
N GLU A 273 1.08 11.55 -1.03
CA GLU A 273 -0.15 12.26 -0.73
C GLU A 273 -0.08 13.77 -1.06
N PRO A 274 -0.82 14.29 -2.10
CA PRO A 274 -0.72 15.69 -2.49
C PRO A 274 -1.21 16.66 -1.41
N ILE A 275 -2.27 16.28 -0.67
CA ILE A 275 -2.82 17.12 0.40
C ILE A 275 -1.87 17.26 1.60
N ALA A 276 -0.91 16.35 1.71
CA ALA A 276 0.18 16.44 2.67
C ALA A 276 1.36 17.29 2.17
N GLY A 277 1.28 17.83 0.94
CA GLY A 277 2.34 18.62 0.35
C GLY A 277 3.42 17.78 -0.35
N MET A 278 3.17 16.48 -0.61
CA MET A 278 4.06 15.65 -1.40
C MET A 278 3.94 16.00 -2.88
N ASP A 279 5.02 16.54 -3.46
CA ASP A 279 5.08 16.91 -4.87
C ASP A 279 5.71 15.80 -5.72
N ILE A 280 4.86 15.10 -6.50
CA ILE A 280 5.31 14.01 -7.36
C ILE A 280 6.26 14.49 -8.48
N ALA A 281 6.14 15.74 -8.93
CA ALA A 281 7.05 16.30 -9.93
C ALA A 281 8.46 16.47 -9.36
N HIS A 282 8.56 17.02 -8.13
CA HIS A 282 9.81 17.11 -7.41
C HIS A 282 10.45 15.73 -7.18
N LEU A 283 9.66 14.77 -6.70
CA LEU A 283 10.15 13.41 -6.46
C LEU A 283 10.61 12.72 -7.76
N LYS A 284 9.85 12.89 -8.86
CA LYS A 284 10.22 12.36 -10.17
C LYS A 284 11.55 12.94 -10.65
N GLN A 285 11.73 14.23 -10.51
CA GLN A 285 12.98 14.91 -10.91
C GLN A 285 14.17 14.46 -10.06
N LYS A 286 13.98 14.44 -8.73
CA LYS A 286 15.07 14.19 -7.77
C LYS A 286 15.50 12.73 -7.72
N TYR A 287 14.54 11.82 -7.81
CA TYR A 287 14.78 10.38 -7.57
C TYR A 287 14.59 9.52 -8.82
N TYR A 288 14.59 10.11 -10.02
CA TYR A 288 14.49 9.35 -11.26
C TYR A 288 15.55 8.25 -11.35
N GLY A 289 15.12 7.04 -11.76
CA GLY A 289 15.99 5.85 -11.82
C GLY A 289 16.34 5.22 -10.46
N LYS A 290 15.87 5.81 -9.34
CA LYS A 290 16.15 5.33 -7.97
C LYS A 290 14.92 4.97 -7.18
N LEU A 291 13.80 5.68 -7.39
CA LEU A 291 12.59 5.53 -6.60
C LEU A 291 11.37 5.40 -7.51
N ILE A 292 10.70 4.28 -7.41
CA ILE A 292 9.40 4.05 -8.05
C ILE A 292 8.36 4.91 -7.33
N LEU A 293 7.50 5.58 -8.10
CA LEU A 293 6.43 6.42 -7.58
C LEU A 293 5.07 5.74 -7.81
N VAL A 294 4.29 5.54 -6.74
CA VAL A 294 2.97 4.91 -6.81
C VAL A 294 1.91 5.89 -6.34
N GLY A 295 0.95 6.20 -7.19
CA GLY A 295 -0.11 7.18 -6.94
C GLY A 295 -0.13 8.22 -8.07
N ASN A 296 -0.63 9.49 -7.94
CA ASN A 296 -1.09 10.09 -6.68
C ASN A 296 -2.30 11.01 -6.92
N LEU A 297 -3.30 10.56 -7.71
CA LEU A 297 -4.49 11.41 -7.85
C LEU A 297 -5.18 11.55 -6.49
N ASP A 298 -5.38 12.80 -6.07
CA ASP A 298 -5.88 13.09 -4.73
C ASP A 298 -7.26 12.45 -4.45
N CYS A 299 -7.29 11.56 -3.46
CA CYS A 299 -8.47 10.81 -3.02
C CYS A 299 -9.32 11.56 -1.98
N SER A 300 -8.85 12.70 -1.46
CA SER A 300 -9.51 13.46 -0.40
C SER A 300 -10.32 14.64 -0.92
N GLN A 301 -9.91 15.26 -2.03
CA GLN A 301 -10.53 16.45 -2.62
C GLN A 301 -10.91 16.21 -4.08
N THR A 302 -9.94 15.83 -4.92
CA THR A 302 -10.15 15.73 -6.37
C THR A 302 -11.14 14.61 -6.71
N LEU A 303 -10.87 13.38 -6.28
CA LEU A 303 -11.73 12.25 -6.60
C LEU A 303 -13.15 12.39 -6.04
N PRO A 304 -13.37 12.77 -4.75
CA PRO A 304 -14.71 12.85 -4.21
C PRO A 304 -15.48 14.13 -4.60
N LEU A 305 -14.82 15.27 -4.79
CA LEU A 305 -15.48 16.58 -4.84
C LEU A 305 -15.41 17.28 -6.19
N ALA A 306 -14.47 16.92 -7.07
CA ALA A 306 -14.31 17.56 -8.34
C ALA A 306 -15.35 17.06 -9.37
N THR A 307 -15.56 17.86 -10.44
CA THR A 307 -16.34 17.39 -11.59
C THR A 307 -15.56 16.34 -12.39
N PRO A 308 -16.23 15.45 -13.15
CA PRO A 308 -15.54 14.48 -14.01
C PRO A 308 -14.53 15.12 -14.96
N GLN A 309 -14.80 16.33 -15.49
CA GLN A 309 -13.89 17.08 -16.36
C GLN A 309 -12.63 17.52 -15.61
N GLN A 310 -12.76 17.90 -14.34
CA GLN A 310 -11.60 18.24 -13.49
C GLN A 310 -10.78 17.00 -13.16
N VAL A 311 -11.43 15.88 -12.80
CA VAL A 311 -10.77 14.59 -12.59
C VAL A 311 -9.96 14.19 -13.83
N ALA A 312 -10.56 14.29 -15.04
CA ALA A 312 -9.85 13.97 -16.27
C ALA A 312 -8.62 14.88 -16.49
N ARG A 313 -8.74 16.20 -16.24
CA ARG A 313 -7.63 17.15 -16.40
C ARG A 313 -6.47 16.84 -15.44
N GLU A 314 -6.78 16.62 -14.15
CA GLU A 314 -5.74 16.30 -13.16
C GLU A 314 -5.08 14.94 -13.45
N THR A 315 -5.85 13.96 -13.93
CA THR A 315 -5.31 12.67 -14.37
C THR A 315 -4.34 12.83 -15.54
N ILE A 316 -4.70 13.63 -16.57
CA ILE A 316 -3.82 13.89 -17.71
C ILE A 316 -2.55 14.62 -17.26
N LYS A 317 -2.69 15.61 -16.37
CA LYS A 317 -1.55 16.32 -15.78
C LYS A 317 -0.63 15.35 -15.04
N LEU A 318 -1.16 14.47 -14.21
CA LEU A 318 -0.39 13.46 -13.48
C LEU A 318 0.37 12.53 -14.44
N ILE A 319 -0.29 12.01 -15.49
CA ILE A 319 0.35 11.17 -16.49
C ILE A 319 1.55 11.90 -17.11
N LYS A 320 1.34 13.16 -17.57
CA LYS A 320 2.41 13.95 -18.21
C LYS A 320 3.57 14.28 -17.28
N THR A 321 3.30 14.40 -15.98
CA THR A 321 4.31 14.80 -14.99
C THR A 321 5.13 13.62 -14.50
N ALA A 322 4.49 12.50 -14.14
CA ALA A 322 5.13 11.42 -13.42
C ALA A 322 5.48 10.22 -14.30
N SER A 323 4.76 10.00 -15.40
CA SER A 323 4.91 8.77 -16.17
C SER A 323 6.06 8.73 -17.19
N PRO A 324 6.55 9.85 -17.78
CA PRO A 324 7.65 9.78 -18.74
C PRO A 324 8.88 9.04 -18.19
N GLY A 325 9.46 8.15 -19.00
CA GLY A 325 10.63 7.34 -18.64
C GLY A 325 10.35 6.22 -17.63
N GLY A 326 9.10 5.79 -17.47
CA GLY A 326 8.77 4.69 -16.53
C GLY A 326 8.91 5.06 -15.04
N GLY A 327 9.00 4.08 -14.16
CA GLY A 327 9.14 4.29 -12.71
C GLY A 327 7.89 4.89 -12.05
N HIS A 328 6.73 4.84 -12.71
CA HIS A 328 5.47 5.34 -12.18
C HIS A 328 4.35 4.32 -12.35
N PHE A 329 3.65 4.04 -11.26
CA PHE A 329 2.41 3.30 -11.22
C PHE A 329 1.30 4.26 -10.83
N ILE A 330 0.40 4.56 -11.77
CA ILE A 330 -0.66 5.55 -11.54
C ILE A 330 -1.78 4.96 -10.68
N GLY A 331 -2.25 5.72 -9.71
CA GLY A 331 -3.36 5.38 -8.83
C GLY A 331 -3.87 6.58 -8.06
N SER A 332 -4.79 6.34 -7.14
CA SER A 332 -5.20 7.33 -6.14
C SER A 332 -4.08 7.62 -5.13
N SER A 333 -4.24 8.69 -4.38
CA SER A 333 -3.27 9.06 -3.32
C SER A 333 -3.54 8.35 -1.99
N SER A 334 -4.03 7.17 -2.00
CA SER A 334 -4.14 6.12 -0.99
C SER A 334 -5.17 5.07 -1.42
N GLU A 335 -6.45 5.45 -1.55
CA GLU A 335 -7.54 4.51 -1.84
C GLU A 335 -8.72 5.18 -2.55
N ILE A 336 -9.52 4.39 -3.26
CA ILE A 336 -10.82 4.80 -3.79
C ILE A 336 -11.85 4.64 -2.69
N THR A 337 -12.09 5.71 -1.94
CA THR A 337 -12.95 5.72 -0.75
C THR A 337 -14.45 5.64 -1.09
N PRO A 338 -15.31 5.24 -0.13
CA PRO A 338 -16.77 5.27 -0.30
C PRO A 338 -17.34 6.65 -0.66
N ALA A 339 -16.63 7.74 -0.35
CA ALA A 339 -17.03 9.11 -0.68
C ALA A 339 -16.90 9.43 -2.17
N THR A 340 -16.08 8.67 -2.92
CA THR A 340 -15.83 8.94 -4.35
C THR A 340 -17.04 8.56 -5.20
N PRO A 341 -17.63 9.50 -5.99
CA PRO A 341 -18.72 9.20 -6.90
C PRO A 341 -18.30 8.21 -8.00
N LEU A 342 -19.17 7.26 -8.34
CA LEU A 342 -18.91 6.27 -9.39
C LEU A 342 -18.46 6.93 -10.72
N GLN A 343 -19.09 8.04 -11.09
CA GLN A 343 -18.75 8.75 -12.32
C GLN A 343 -17.28 9.26 -12.32
N ASN A 344 -16.77 9.72 -11.18
CA ASN A 344 -15.40 10.17 -11.04
C ASN A 344 -14.42 8.98 -11.09
N ILE A 345 -14.78 7.85 -10.46
CA ILE A 345 -14.00 6.61 -10.56
C ILE A 345 -13.85 6.18 -12.02
N LEU A 346 -14.98 6.03 -12.73
CA LEU A 346 -14.98 5.62 -14.13
C LEU A 346 -14.24 6.62 -15.03
N THR A 347 -14.34 7.93 -14.74
CA THR A 347 -13.62 8.96 -15.49
C THR A 347 -12.13 8.85 -15.27
N PHE A 348 -11.67 8.63 -14.04
CA PHE A 348 -10.26 8.45 -13.71
C PHE A 348 -9.64 7.32 -14.52
N TYR A 349 -10.15 6.10 -14.41
CA TYR A 349 -9.58 4.94 -15.11
C TYR A 349 -9.71 5.04 -16.64
N ARG A 350 -10.85 5.51 -17.18
CA ARG A 350 -11.00 5.73 -18.63
C ARG A 350 -9.99 6.75 -19.16
N THR A 351 -9.69 7.77 -18.37
CA THR A 351 -8.68 8.78 -18.74
C THR A 351 -7.28 8.18 -18.79
N ILE A 352 -6.92 7.32 -17.82
CA ILE A 352 -5.64 6.62 -17.83
C ILE A 352 -5.52 5.74 -19.08
N HIS A 353 -6.53 4.91 -19.37
CA HIS A 353 -6.51 4.03 -20.56
C HIS A 353 -6.41 4.81 -21.87
N ARG A 354 -7.01 6.01 -21.93
CA ARG A 354 -6.99 6.85 -23.15
C ARG A 354 -5.68 7.60 -23.35
N TYR A 355 -5.08 8.12 -22.28
CA TYR A 355 -3.94 9.04 -22.36
C TYR A 355 -2.63 8.46 -21.84
N GLY A 356 -2.66 7.32 -21.17
CA GLY A 356 -1.48 6.68 -20.57
C GLY A 356 -0.71 5.73 -21.49
N ARG A 357 -1.04 5.64 -22.79
CA ARG A 357 -0.30 4.81 -23.76
C ARG A 357 0.98 5.49 -24.19
N TYR A 358 2.08 4.75 -24.16
CA TYR A 358 3.37 5.23 -24.67
C TYR A 358 3.47 5.08 -26.21
N PRO A 359 4.21 5.97 -26.90
CA PRO A 359 4.80 7.20 -26.37
C PRO A 359 3.72 8.20 -25.92
N LEU A 360 3.93 8.84 -24.76
CA LEU A 360 2.98 9.80 -24.22
C LEU A 360 2.88 11.02 -25.14
N LYS A 361 1.67 11.31 -25.62
CA LYS A 361 1.45 12.42 -26.54
C LYS A 361 1.58 13.76 -25.79
N HIS A 362 2.51 14.57 -26.20
CA HIS A 362 2.68 15.97 -25.77
C HIS A 362 1.64 16.88 -26.46
N ARG A 363 0.33 16.67 -26.24
CA ARG A 363 -0.72 17.57 -26.74
C ARG A 363 -1.40 18.30 -25.58
#